data_519c7fe42ef2a2184c68affd066856cd
#
_entry.id   519c7fe42ef2a2184c68affd066856cd
#
_cell.length_a   1.000
_cell.length_b   1.000
_cell.length_c   1.000
_cell.angle_alpha   90.00
_cell.angle_beta   90.00
_cell.angle_gamma   90.00
#
_symmetry.space_group_name_H-M   'P 1'
#
loop_
_entity.id
_entity.type
_entity.pdbx_description
1 polymer ?
#
loop_
_entity_poly.entity_id
_entity_poly.type
_entity_poly.pdbx_seq_one_letter_code
_entity_poly.pdbx_strand_id
1 'polypeptide(L)'
;MYKRQEYPDCEVVVIPGITAASSGAAVLGAPLNHDFCVISLSDLLTPWERIEKRLIAAVEGDFAMAIYNPSSHKRADYLQRACDILLSHGAKEDRACGYVENIGREGTKAVTCTLGELRDAKVNMFTTVFIGNSQSEIVGDKLVTKRGYIV
;
A
#
# COMPACT_ATOMS: atom_id res chain seq x y z
N MET A 1 21.28 -5.96 -12.69
CA MET A 1 22.59 -6.35 -12.12
C MET A 1 23.26 -7.40 -13.00
N TYR A 2 22.57 -8.44 -13.44
CA TYR A 2 23.13 -9.50 -14.31
C TYR A 2 23.65 -9.02 -15.68
N LYS A 3 22.98 -8.07 -16.33
CA LYS A 3 23.39 -7.54 -17.63
C LYS A 3 24.79 -6.93 -17.67
N ARG A 4 25.27 -6.36 -16.54
CA ARG A 4 26.60 -5.78 -16.47
C ARG A 4 27.71 -6.83 -16.44
N GLN A 5 27.41 -8.06 -16.01
CA GLN A 5 28.35 -9.18 -16.04
C GLN A 5 28.49 -9.77 -17.46
N GLU A 6 27.39 -9.75 -18.24
CA GLU A 6 27.37 -10.21 -19.62
C GLU A 6 27.93 -9.17 -20.62
N TYR A 7 27.80 -7.88 -20.26
CA TYR A 7 28.21 -6.73 -21.08
C TYR A 7 29.07 -5.74 -20.26
N PRO A 8 30.34 -6.11 -19.96
CA PRO A 8 31.19 -5.29 -19.08
C PRO A 8 31.52 -3.91 -19.63
N ASP A 9 31.48 -3.73 -20.95
CA ASP A 9 31.79 -2.47 -21.64
C ASP A 9 30.58 -1.53 -21.74
N CYS A 10 29.39 -1.94 -21.26
CA CYS A 10 28.21 -1.11 -21.28
C CYS A 10 28.19 -0.15 -20.07
N GLU A 11 28.04 1.15 -20.34
CA GLU A 11 27.74 2.12 -19.31
C GLU A 11 26.33 1.91 -18.76
N VAL A 12 26.20 1.80 -17.44
CA VAL A 12 24.90 1.66 -16.75
C VAL A 12 24.67 2.92 -15.91
N VAL A 13 23.71 3.73 -16.35
CA VAL A 13 23.26 4.93 -15.62
C VAL A 13 21.95 4.62 -14.90
N VAL A 14 21.90 4.90 -13.60
CA VAL A 14 20.69 4.77 -12.78
C VAL A 14 19.97 6.09 -12.73
N ILE A 15 18.75 6.12 -13.26
CA ILE A 15 17.88 7.31 -13.19
C ILE A 15 16.84 7.06 -12.10
N PRO A 16 16.72 7.94 -11.10
CA PRO A 16 15.68 7.80 -10.06
C PRO A 16 14.29 7.99 -10.64
N GLY A 17 13.32 7.28 -10.10
CA GLY A 17 11.93 7.35 -10.51
C GLY A 17 10.97 7.49 -9.33
N ILE A 18 9.72 7.84 -9.62
CA ILE A 18 8.65 7.97 -8.64
C ILE A 18 7.97 6.60 -8.48
N THR A 19 7.82 6.15 -7.24
CA THR A 19 7.15 4.87 -6.94
C THR A 19 5.63 4.98 -7.01
N ALA A 20 4.93 3.86 -7.20
CA ALA A 20 3.48 3.83 -7.13
C ALA A 20 2.94 4.25 -5.75
N ALA A 21 3.69 3.99 -4.66
CA ALA A 21 3.34 4.49 -3.33
C ALA A 21 3.31 6.01 -3.29
N SER A 22 4.37 6.68 -3.76
CA SER A 22 4.44 8.15 -3.77
C SER A 22 3.41 8.78 -4.71
N SER A 23 3.25 8.21 -5.92
CA SER A 23 2.29 8.71 -6.91
C SER A 23 0.85 8.54 -6.44
N GLY A 24 0.50 7.36 -5.91
CA GLY A 24 -0.85 7.09 -5.40
C GLY A 24 -1.16 7.92 -4.14
N ALA A 25 -0.19 8.10 -3.26
CA ALA A 25 -0.32 8.97 -2.10
C ALA A 25 -0.67 10.42 -2.51
N ALA A 26 0.00 10.96 -3.53
CA ALA A 26 -0.27 12.30 -4.05
C ALA A 26 -1.70 12.45 -4.62
N VAL A 27 -2.27 11.39 -5.21
CA VAL A 27 -3.65 11.38 -5.69
C VAL A 27 -4.64 11.33 -4.54
N LEU A 28 -4.39 10.49 -3.54
CA LEU A 28 -5.27 10.30 -2.37
C LEU A 28 -5.20 11.45 -1.35
N GLY A 29 -4.09 12.20 -1.30
CA GLY A 29 -3.85 13.23 -0.30
C GLY A 29 -2.45 13.14 0.31
N ALA A 30 -2.35 12.80 1.59
CA ALA A 30 -1.07 12.65 2.28
C ALA A 30 -1.07 11.42 3.23
N PRO A 31 -1.39 10.20 2.74
CA PRO A 31 -1.49 9.02 3.61
C PRO A 31 -0.15 8.56 4.18
N LEU A 32 0.98 8.93 3.55
CA LEU A 32 2.32 8.50 3.90
C LEU A 32 3.16 9.63 4.54
N ASN A 33 2.51 10.56 5.24
CA ASN A 33 3.17 11.75 5.79
C ASN A 33 3.93 11.49 7.11
N HIS A 34 3.86 10.33 7.68
CA HIS A 34 4.58 9.86 8.87
C HIS A 34 5.40 8.62 8.54
N ASP A 35 5.76 7.82 9.54
CA ASP A 35 6.43 6.55 9.31
C ASP A 35 5.52 5.59 8.53
N PHE A 36 6.04 5.03 7.48
CA PHE A 36 5.29 4.12 6.62
C PHE A 36 6.11 2.97 6.11
N CYS A 37 5.45 1.92 5.68
CA CYS A 37 6.08 0.79 5.02
C CYS A 37 5.40 0.43 3.70
N VAL A 38 6.14 -0.26 2.83
CA VAL A 38 5.63 -0.79 1.56
C VAL A 38 5.66 -2.31 1.64
N ILE A 39 4.49 -2.94 1.48
CA ILE A 39 4.33 -4.39 1.55
C ILE A 39 3.71 -4.89 0.25
N SER A 40 4.33 -5.90 -0.37
CA SER A 40 3.76 -6.61 -1.51
C SER A 40 3.05 -7.87 -1.04
N LEU A 41 1.81 -8.08 -1.48
CA LEU A 41 1.06 -9.31 -1.24
C LEU A 41 1.39 -10.43 -2.25
N SER A 42 2.37 -10.20 -3.13
CA SER A 42 2.80 -11.24 -4.07
C SER A 42 3.58 -12.35 -3.37
N ASP A 43 3.05 -13.57 -3.41
CA ASP A 43 3.66 -14.78 -2.85
C ASP A 43 4.52 -15.56 -3.83
N LEU A 44 4.79 -15.03 -5.03
CA LEU A 44 5.59 -15.69 -6.07
C LEU A 44 7.02 -16.02 -5.61
N LEU A 45 7.64 -15.09 -4.88
CA LEU A 45 9.03 -15.21 -4.40
C LEU A 45 9.14 -15.10 -2.87
N THR A 46 8.02 -14.87 -2.19
CA THR A 46 7.96 -14.66 -0.74
C THR A 46 6.83 -15.50 -0.16
N PRO A 47 7.11 -16.47 0.73
CA PRO A 47 6.06 -17.25 1.36
C PRO A 47 5.03 -16.38 2.08
N TRP A 48 3.75 -16.78 2.06
CA TRP A 48 2.66 -16.01 2.67
C TRP A 48 2.88 -15.72 4.14
N GLU A 49 3.41 -16.68 4.88
CA GLU A 49 3.71 -16.54 6.31
C GLU A 49 4.70 -15.39 6.61
N ARG A 50 5.56 -15.07 5.65
CA ARG A 50 6.46 -13.91 5.76
C ARG A 50 5.73 -12.60 5.47
N ILE A 51 4.78 -12.60 4.55
CA ILE A 51 3.92 -11.44 4.26
C ILE A 51 3.06 -11.14 5.48
N GLU A 52 2.44 -12.16 6.06
CA GLU A 52 1.64 -12.08 7.27
C GLU A 52 2.43 -11.47 8.44
N LYS A 53 3.63 -11.96 8.72
CA LYS A 53 4.52 -11.38 9.75
C LYS A 53 4.82 -9.90 9.53
N ARG A 54 4.95 -9.46 8.27
CA ARG A 54 5.17 -8.04 7.92
C ARG A 54 3.92 -7.19 8.17
N LEU A 55 2.74 -7.71 7.85
CA LEU A 55 1.46 -7.05 8.12
C LEU A 55 1.24 -6.88 9.63
N ILE A 56 1.49 -7.94 10.41
CA ILE A 56 1.40 -7.92 11.87
C ILE A 56 2.36 -6.88 12.45
N ALA A 57 3.64 -6.93 12.09
CA ALA A 57 4.63 -5.97 12.57
C ALA A 57 4.29 -4.52 12.20
N ALA A 58 3.69 -4.31 11.02
CA ALA A 58 3.30 -2.98 10.57
C ALA A 58 2.11 -2.43 11.37
N VAL A 59 1.13 -3.25 11.69
CA VAL A 59 -0.03 -2.79 12.51
C VAL A 59 0.35 -2.60 13.98
N GLU A 60 1.18 -3.48 14.53
CA GLU A 60 1.69 -3.37 15.91
C GLU A 60 2.62 -2.16 16.08
N GLY A 61 3.42 -1.84 15.06
CA GLY A 61 4.28 -0.66 15.02
C GLY A 61 3.56 0.63 14.63
N ASP A 62 2.25 0.57 14.40
CA ASP A 62 1.41 1.70 13.94
C ASP A 62 1.92 2.42 12.68
N PHE A 63 2.50 1.67 11.73
CA PHE A 63 2.91 2.22 10.45
C PHE A 63 1.72 2.46 9.53
N ALA A 64 1.75 3.56 8.77
CA ALA A 64 0.96 3.66 7.55
C ALA A 64 1.52 2.69 6.51
N MET A 65 0.68 2.11 5.67
CA MET A 65 1.10 1.06 4.72
C MET A 65 0.71 1.41 3.31
N ALA A 66 1.63 1.19 2.36
CA ALA A 66 1.32 1.09 0.93
C ALA A 66 1.40 -0.38 0.51
N ILE A 67 0.28 -0.94 0.05
CA ILE A 67 0.16 -2.35 -0.32
C ILE A 67 0.20 -2.49 -1.83
N TYR A 68 1.16 -3.27 -2.32
CA TYR A 68 1.32 -3.63 -3.72
C TYR A 68 0.77 -5.02 -4.01
N ASN A 69 0.35 -5.24 -5.25
CA ASN A 69 -0.21 -6.50 -5.74
C ASN A 69 -1.38 -7.01 -4.87
N PRO A 70 -2.39 -6.16 -4.58
CA PRO A 70 -3.47 -6.50 -3.67
C PRO A 70 -4.37 -7.62 -4.20
N SER A 71 -4.37 -7.82 -5.53
CA SER A 71 -5.18 -8.86 -6.17
C SER A 71 -4.59 -9.27 -7.52
N SER A 72 -4.91 -10.49 -7.95
CA SER A 72 -4.69 -11.00 -9.30
C SER A 72 -5.71 -12.09 -9.61
N HIS A 73 -5.78 -12.57 -10.86
CA HIS A 73 -6.71 -13.65 -11.24
C HIS A 73 -6.62 -14.91 -10.35
N LYS A 74 -5.41 -15.23 -9.88
CA LYS A 74 -5.17 -16.43 -9.02
C LYS A 74 -5.21 -16.10 -7.52
N ARG A 75 -5.35 -14.84 -7.14
CA ARG A 75 -5.20 -14.31 -5.77
C ARG A 75 -6.23 -13.21 -5.53
N ALA A 76 -7.50 -13.52 -5.79
CA ALA A 76 -8.58 -12.54 -5.67
C ALA A 76 -8.87 -12.17 -4.21
N ASP A 77 -8.55 -13.05 -3.26
CA ASP A 77 -8.81 -12.94 -1.81
C ASP A 77 -7.65 -12.32 -1.00
N TYR A 78 -6.52 -12.00 -1.63
CA TYR A 78 -5.33 -11.57 -0.88
C TYR A 78 -5.50 -10.26 -0.12
N LEU A 79 -6.22 -9.29 -0.69
CA LEU A 79 -6.54 -8.06 0.04
C LEU A 79 -7.42 -8.36 1.25
N GLN A 80 -8.46 -9.17 1.08
CA GLN A 80 -9.34 -9.58 2.17
C GLN A 80 -8.56 -10.25 3.29
N ARG A 81 -7.70 -11.23 2.97
CA ARG A 81 -6.83 -11.90 3.94
C ARG A 81 -5.90 -10.94 4.67
N ALA A 82 -5.33 -9.97 3.95
CA ALA A 82 -4.49 -8.95 4.57
C ALA A 82 -5.29 -8.08 5.56
N CYS A 83 -6.50 -7.64 5.19
CA CYS A 83 -7.38 -6.89 6.08
C CYS A 83 -7.78 -7.72 7.31
N ASP A 84 -8.11 -9.00 7.15
CA ASP A 84 -8.44 -9.91 8.25
C ASP A 84 -7.28 -10.04 9.26
N ILE A 85 -6.04 -10.15 8.75
CA ILE A 85 -4.84 -10.17 9.59
C ILE A 85 -4.70 -8.88 10.39
N LEU A 86 -4.85 -7.71 9.74
CA LEU A 86 -4.75 -6.42 10.41
C LEU A 86 -5.82 -6.23 11.48
N LEU A 87 -7.07 -6.60 11.18
CA LEU A 87 -8.19 -6.54 12.13
C LEU A 87 -7.97 -7.45 13.34
N SER A 88 -7.47 -8.67 13.12
CA SER A 88 -7.18 -9.61 14.22
C SER A 88 -5.99 -9.20 15.10
N HIS A 89 -5.15 -8.25 14.63
CA HIS A 89 -3.99 -7.73 15.37
C HIS A 89 -4.16 -6.27 15.80
N GLY A 90 -5.40 -5.81 16.01
CA GLY A 90 -5.70 -4.55 16.68
C GLY A 90 -6.00 -3.36 15.78
N ALA A 91 -5.99 -3.51 14.45
CA ALA A 91 -6.54 -2.47 13.58
C ALA A 91 -8.05 -2.39 13.77
N LYS A 92 -8.60 -1.18 13.80
CA LYS A 92 -10.05 -0.96 13.91
C LYS A 92 -10.70 -1.00 12.53
N GLU A 93 -11.97 -1.42 12.46
CA GLU A 93 -12.74 -1.43 11.20
C GLU A 93 -12.90 -0.03 10.60
N ASP A 94 -12.96 1.02 11.43
CA ASP A 94 -13.09 2.41 11.03
C ASP A 94 -11.76 3.07 10.63
N ARG A 95 -10.63 2.34 10.66
CA ARG A 95 -9.31 2.84 10.26
C ARG A 95 -9.37 3.41 8.84
N ALA A 96 -8.91 4.66 8.69
CA ALA A 96 -8.91 5.36 7.41
C ALA A 96 -7.99 4.67 6.39
N CYS A 97 -8.53 4.35 5.23
CA CYS A 97 -7.86 3.65 4.14
C CYS A 97 -8.23 4.29 2.79
N GLY A 98 -7.60 3.80 1.75
CA GLY A 98 -7.97 4.15 0.38
C GLY A 98 -7.18 3.34 -0.63
N TYR A 99 -7.55 3.45 -1.89
CA TYR A 99 -6.82 2.83 -2.98
C TYR A 99 -6.86 3.68 -4.25
N VAL A 100 -5.84 3.52 -5.07
CA VAL A 100 -5.74 4.18 -6.38
C VAL A 100 -5.49 3.14 -7.45
N GLU A 101 -6.33 3.14 -8.46
CA GLU A 101 -6.22 2.30 -9.63
C GLU A 101 -5.66 3.11 -10.80
N ASN A 102 -4.86 2.48 -11.66
CA ASN A 102 -4.28 3.07 -12.88
C ASN A 102 -3.48 4.36 -12.62
N ILE A 103 -2.66 4.40 -11.57
CA ILE A 103 -1.84 5.57 -11.22
C ILE A 103 -1.01 6.04 -12.42
N GLY A 104 -1.18 7.33 -12.80
CA GLY A 104 -0.45 7.94 -13.92
C GLY A 104 -0.86 7.45 -15.30
N ARG A 105 -2.02 6.81 -15.41
CA ARG A 105 -2.61 6.32 -16.67
C ARG A 105 -3.99 6.92 -16.88
N GLU A 106 -4.49 6.81 -18.10
CA GLU A 106 -5.90 7.11 -18.37
C GLU A 106 -6.82 6.25 -17.50
N GLY A 107 -7.90 6.85 -16.98
CA GLY A 107 -8.82 6.17 -16.07
C GLY A 107 -8.28 6.01 -14.64
N THR A 108 -7.36 6.86 -14.18
CA THR A 108 -6.96 6.91 -12.77
C THR A 108 -8.20 7.11 -11.88
N LYS A 109 -8.40 6.20 -10.92
CA LYS A 109 -9.51 6.24 -9.97
C LYS A 109 -8.97 6.17 -8.55
N ALA A 110 -9.36 7.11 -7.70
CA ALA A 110 -9.05 7.13 -6.27
C ALA A 110 -10.33 6.93 -5.45
N VAL A 111 -10.21 6.14 -4.39
CA VAL A 111 -11.31 5.88 -3.45
C VAL A 111 -10.75 5.94 -2.05
N THR A 112 -11.40 6.69 -1.16
CA THR A 112 -11.18 6.65 0.29
C THR A 112 -12.27 5.80 0.94
N CYS A 113 -11.92 5.02 1.93
CA CYS A 113 -12.81 4.07 2.62
C CYS A 113 -12.27 3.73 4.01
N THR A 114 -13.04 3.01 4.79
CA THR A 114 -12.58 2.38 6.03
C THR A 114 -11.89 1.03 5.76
N LEU A 115 -11.20 0.49 6.76
CA LEU A 115 -10.58 -0.83 6.66
C LEU A 115 -11.61 -1.95 6.46
N GLY A 116 -12.78 -1.82 7.12
CA GLY A 116 -13.90 -2.75 6.94
C GLY A 116 -14.44 -2.73 5.50
N GLU A 117 -14.63 -1.56 4.91
CA GLU A 117 -15.04 -1.42 3.51
C GLU A 117 -13.95 -1.88 2.53
N LEU A 118 -12.69 -1.60 2.83
CA LEU A 118 -11.54 -2.03 2.03
C LEU A 118 -11.44 -3.55 1.94
N ARG A 119 -11.77 -4.26 3.01
CA ARG A 119 -11.78 -5.72 3.10
C ARG A 119 -12.61 -6.36 1.99
N ASP A 120 -13.74 -5.74 1.67
CA ASP A 120 -14.69 -6.24 0.67
C ASP A 120 -14.55 -5.54 -0.70
N ALA A 121 -13.57 -4.63 -0.82
CA ALA A 121 -13.33 -3.90 -2.05
C ALA A 121 -12.81 -4.80 -3.18
N LYS A 122 -13.38 -4.64 -4.37
CA LYS A 122 -12.90 -5.32 -5.58
C LYS A 122 -11.80 -4.49 -6.22
N VAL A 123 -10.58 -4.97 -6.11
CA VAL A 123 -9.38 -4.34 -6.67
C VAL A 123 -8.70 -5.27 -7.69
N ASN A 124 -7.82 -4.72 -8.51
CA ASN A 124 -7.08 -5.45 -9.52
C ASN A 124 -5.56 -5.25 -9.37
N MET A 125 -4.78 -5.85 -10.27
CA MET A 125 -3.32 -5.78 -10.22
C MET A 125 -2.73 -4.38 -10.52
N PHE A 126 -3.54 -3.45 -11.04
CA PHE A 126 -3.13 -2.05 -11.28
C PHE A 126 -3.48 -1.12 -10.12
N THR A 127 -3.87 -1.69 -8.99
CA THR A 127 -4.27 -0.97 -7.78
C THR A 127 -3.12 -0.92 -6.78
N THR A 128 -2.90 0.25 -6.20
CA THR A 128 -2.11 0.42 -4.97
C THR A 128 -3.06 0.79 -3.84
N VAL A 129 -2.98 0.05 -2.75
CA VAL A 129 -3.82 0.27 -1.56
C VAL A 129 -3.03 1.00 -0.49
N PHE A 130 -3.70 1.88 0.24
CA PHE A 130 -3.15 2.65 1.35
C PHE A 130 -3.96 2.37 2.60
N ILE A 131 -3.30 1.96 3.65
CA ILE A 131 -3.90 1.70 4.96
C ILE A 131 -3.25 2.68 5.93
N GLY A 132 -4.06 3.55 6.51
CA GLY A 132 -3.58 4.54 7.45
C GLY A 132 -3.14 3.93 8.79
N ASN A 133 -2.57 4.75 9.66
CA ASN A 133 -2.24 4.40 11.04
C ASN A 133 -3.24 5.06 12.03
N SER A 134 -2.93 5.06 13.32
CA SER A 134 -3.79 5.68 14.36
C SER A 134 -4.00 7.19 14.18
N GLN A 135 -3.11 7.87 13.44
CA GLN A 135 -3.16 9.32 13.16
C GLN A 135 -3.79 9.65 11.80
N SER A 136 -4.25 8.63 11.07
CA SER A 136 -4.84 8.82 9.75
C SER A 136 -6.34 9.08 9.85
N GLU A 137 -6.81 9.99 9.01
CA GLU A 137 -8.23 10.36 8.90
C GLU A 137 -8.62 10.63 7.45
N ILE A 138 -9.90 10.57 7.15
CA ILE A 138 -10.46 11.01 5.87
C ILE A 138 -10.98 12.44 6.06
N VAL A 139 -10.40 13.38 5.31
CA VAL A 139 -10.78 14.80 5.30
C VAL A 139 -11.38 15.11 3.94
N GLY A 140 -12.71 15.25 3.88
CA GLY A 140 -13.42 15.34 2.61
C GLY A 140 -13.26 14.04 1.80
N ASP A 141 -12.61 14.15 0.64
CA ASP A 141 -12.29 13.02 -0.23
C ASP A 141 -10.81 12.57 -0.13
N LYS A 142 -10.06 13.07 0.85
CA LYS A 142 -8.62 12.85 1.00
C LYS A 142 -8.28 12.01 2.23
N LEU A 143 -7.33 11.09 2.05
CA LEU A 143 -6.71 10.33 3.13
C LEU A 143 -5.46 11.05 3.60
N VAL A 144 -5.44 11.42 4.89
CA VAL A 144 -4.37 12.22 5.48
C VAL A 144 -3.86 11.57 6.76
N THR A 145 -2.55 11.43 6.89
CA THR A 145 -1.90 11.01 8.14
C THR A 145 -1.28 12.24 8.80
N LYS A 146 -1.71 12.56 10.01
CA LYS A 146 -1.20 13.70 10.79
C LYS A 146 0.18 13.38 11.35
N ARG A 147 1.04 14.40 11.44
CA ARG A 147 2.37 14.26 12.06
C ARG A 147 2.38 14.38 13.58
N GLY A 148 1.21 14.62 14.20
CA GLY A 148 1.10 14.73 15.65
C GLY A 148 1.69 16.03 16.23
N TYR A 149 1.90 17.07 15.41
CA TYR A 149 2.24 18.38 15.96
C TYR A 149 1.08 18.89 16.80
N ILE A 150 1.32 19.14 18.09
CA ILE A 150 0.43 19.90 18.94
C ILE A 150 0.67 21.37 18.58
N VAL A 151 -0.31 22.00 17.98
CA VAL A 151 -0.32 23.45 17.69
C VAL A 151 -1.06 24.16 18.82
#